data_acff47c5f80862c20816ba2a60aad34a
#
_entry.id   acff47c5f80862c20816ba2a60aad34a
#
_cell.length_a   1.000
_cell.length_b   1.000
_cell.length_c   1.000
_cell.angle_alpha   90.00
_cell.angle_beta   90.00
_cell.angle_gamma   90.00
#
_symmetry.space_group_name_H-M   'P 1'
#
loop_
_entity.id
_entity.type
_entity.pdbx_description
1 polymer ?
#
loop_
_entity_poly.entity_id
_entity_poly.type
_entity_poly.pdbx_seq_one_letter_code
_entity_poly.pdbx_strand_id
1 'polypeptide(L)'
;NTGHEIITQGTMTPNYMEYEKMLATENVDHIRINSKSTTSLGVMLEARYVSAFYHPKYGMFATLSGFWNFISFEQPEEAFRVVTGKDIHEQVARCRANGNKQVKFADNADFRRLIKETVIYKILGNSKIFEQLSESVLPFRLYYYKNQQDEFVDKSAKEKWLFDIYEDVRKLAQGKITLQQLLH
;
A
#
# COMPACT_ATOMS: atom_id res chain seq x y z
N ASN A 1 21.72 -1.65 2.61
CA ASN A 1 21.20 -2.94 2.28
C ASN A 1 21.48 -3.97 3.37
N THR A 2 20.66 -3.95 4.37
CA THR A 2 20.86 -4.71 5.59
C THR A 2 20.63 -6.21 5.41
N GLY A 3 19.80 -6.62 4.45
CA GLY A 3 19.57 -8.03 4.19
C GLY A 3 20.81 -8.75 3.71
N HIS A 4 21.65 -8.07 2.96
CA HIS A 4 22.90 -8.65 2.47
C HIS A 4 23.93 -8.85 3.58
N GLU A 5 23.94 -8.02 4.58
CA GLU A 5 24.87 -8.14 5.68
C GLU A 5 24.65 -9.43 6.47
N ILE A 6 23.39 -9.80 6.69
CA ILE A 6 23.08 -11.05 7.37
C ILE A 6 23.57 -12.25 6.58
N ILE A 7 23.39 -12.22 5.26
CA ILE A 7 23.78 -13.31 4.37
C ILE A 7 25.31 -13.45 4.31
N THR A 8 26.04 -12.34 4.23
CA THR A 8 27.49 -12.35 4.06
C THR A 8 28.23 -12.81 5.30
N GLN A 9 27.62 -12.80 6.46
CA GLN A 9 28.27 -13.16 7.71
C GLN A 9 28.10 -14.62 8.13
N GLY A 10 27.40 -15.42 7.33
CA GLY A 10 27.22 -16.80 7.66
C GLY A 10 26.14 -17.49 6.85
N THR A 11 25.62 -18.55 7.43
CA THR A 11 24.58 -19.35 6.80
C THR A 11 23.27 -18.58 6.74
N MET A 12 22.60 -18.63 5.59
CA MET A 12 21.29 -18.07 5.40
C MET A 12 20.27 -18.73 6.34
N THR A 13 19.52 -17.92 7.07
CA THR A 13 18.48 -18.46 7.97
C THR A 13 17.30 -19.03 7.17
N PRO A 14 16.53 -19.98 7.76
CA PRO A 14 15.31 -20.48 7.09
C PRO A 14 14.32 -19.38 6.77
N ASN A 15 14.16 -18.39 7.64
CA ASN A 15 13.25 -17.27 7.40
C ASN A 15 13.68 -16.41 6.21
N TYR A 16 14.98 -16.14 6.11
CA TYR A 16 15.49 -15.39 4.98
C TYR A 16 15.38 -16.19 3.67
N MET A 17 15.59 -17.49 3.72
CA MET A 17 15.45 -18.37 2.56
C MET A 17 14.01 -18.37 2.03
N GLU A 18 13.02 -18.34 2.92
CA GLU A 18 11.62 -18.25 2.53
C GLU A 18 11.33 -16.92 1.82
N TYR A 19 11.87 -15.83 2.36
CA TYR A 19 11.78 -14.52 1.73
C TYR A 19 12.40 -14.52 0.34
N GLU A 20 13.60 -15.09 0.20
CA GLU A 20 14.29 -15.19 -1.10
C GLU A 20 13.50 -16.01 -2.11
N LYS A 21 12.86 -17.11 -1.69
CA LYS A 21 12.01 -17.91 -2.56
C LYS A 21 10.83 -17.10 -3.11
N MET A 22 10.23 -16.27 -2.27
CA MET A 22 9.13 -15.42 -2.69
C MET A 22 9.62 -14.36 -3.68
N LEU A 23 10.75 -13.73 -3.39
CA LEU A 23 11.36 -12.72 -4.29
C LEU A 23 11.69 -13.33 -5.65
N ALA A 24 12.12 -14.59 -5.70
CA ALA A 24 12.53 -15.24 -6.94
C ALA A 24 11.36 -15.38 -7.94
N THR A 25 10.12 -15.37 -7.47
CA THR A 25 8.94 -15.47 -8.32
C THR A 25 8.23 -14.13 -8.53
N GLU A 26 8.81 -13.06 -8.03
CA GLU A 26 8.28 -11.71 -8.27
C GLU A 26 8.21 -11.41 -9.76
N ASN A 27 7.06 -10.91 -10.22
CA ASN A 27 6.76 -10.65 -11.63
C ASN A 27 6.74 -11.93 -12.49
N VAL A 28 6.69 -13.09 -11.87
CA VAL A 28 6.48 -14.38 -12.54
C VAL A 28 5.09 -14.91 -12.16
N ASP A 29 4.79 -14.99 -10.87
CA ASP A 29 3.49 -15.44 -10.37
C ASP A 29 2.77 -14.41 -9.52
N HIS A 30 3.39 -13.28 -9.20
CA HIS A 30 2.77 -12.20 -8.42
C HIS A 30 3.42 -10.85 -8.69
N ILE A 31 2.68 -9.77 -8.37
CA ILE A 31 3.21 -8.41 -8.33
C ILE A 31 3.39 -8.05 -6.86
N ARG A 32 4.61 -7.73 -6.48
CA ARG A 32 4.92 -7.32 -5.12
C ARG A 32 4.59 -5.85 -4.92
N ILE A 33 3.73 -5.55 -3.96
CA ILE A 33 3.47 -4.16 -3.57
C ILE A 33 4.48 -3.76 -2.52
N ASN A 34 5.48 -3.00 -2.94
CA ASN A 34 6.58 -2.58 -2.09
C ASN A 34 7.38 -1.49 -2.81
N SER A 35 7.98 -0.58 -2.04
CA SER A 35 8.83 0.47 -2.61
C SER A 35 10.06 -0.08 -3.34
N LYS A 36 10.42 -1.33 -3.10
CA LYS A 36 11.54 -2.03 -3.76
C LYS A 36 11.08 -3.07 -4.77
N SER A 37 9.83 -3.03 -5.17
CA SER A 37 9.31 -3.94 -6.20
C SER A 37 10.12 -3.84 -7.49
N THR A 38 10.28 -4.96 -8.18
CA THR A 38 10.91 -5.00 -9.50
C THR A 38 10.02 -4.41 -10.58
N THR A 39 8.72 -4.25 -10.33
CA THR A 39 7.81 -3.61 -11.27
C THR A 39 7.49 -2.20 -10.80
N SER A 40 7.36 -1.26 -11.74
CA SER A 40 6.95 0.09 -11.38
C SER A 40 5.51 0.10 -10.85
N LEU A 41 4.65 -0.79 -11.31
CA LEU A 41 3.29 -0.90 -10.79
C LEU A 41 3.29 -1.24 -9.29
N GLY A 42 4.10 -2.22 -8.88
CA GLY A 42 4.20 -2.60 -7.45
C GLY A 42 4.71 -1.46 -6.58
N VAL A 43 5.64 -0.66 -7.10
CA VAL A 43 6.12 0.55 -6.42
C VAL A 43 5.00 1.58 -6.30
N MET A 44 4.29 1.85 -7.39
CA MET A 44 3.26 2.89 -7.43
C MET A 44 2.02 2.55 -6.62
N LEU A 45 1.71 1.27 -6.44
CA LEU A 45 0.56 0.84 -5.62
C LEU A 45 0.87 0.85 -4.12
N GLU A 46 2.13 0.95 -3.72
CA GLU A 46 2.48 1.04 -2.32
C GLU A 46 1.87 2.29 -1.70
N ALA A 47 1.35 2.16 -0.48
CA ALA A 47 0.55 3.21 0.15
C ALA A 47 1.30 4.53 0.34
N ARG A 48 2.64 4.48 0.49
CA ARG A 48 3.46 5.67 0.70
C ARG A 48 3.99 6.29 -0.59
N TYR A 49 3.68 5.67 -1.75
CA TYR A 49 4.11 6.24 -3.03
C TYR A 49 3.48 7.62 -3.23
N VAL A 50 4.32 8.60 -3.59
CA VAL A 50 3.87 9.98 -3.78
C VAL A 50 3.19 10.11 -5.13
N SER A 51 1.88 10.16 -5.12
CA SER A 51 1.04 10.41 -6.28
C SER A 51 -0.21 11.13 -5.77
N ALA A 52 -0.16 12.45 -5.79
CA ALA A 52 -1.22 13.29 -5.23
C ALA A 52 -2.57 12.98 -5.90
N PHE A 53 -3.61 12.98 -5.11
CA PHE A 53 -4.98 12.76 -5.59
C PHE A 53 -5.93 13.70 -4.88
N TYR A 54 -7.12 13.84 -5.45
CA TYR A 54 -8.18 14.66 -4.88
C TYR A 54 -9.39 13.77 -4.56
N HIS A 55 -9.75 13.73 -3.27
CA HIS A 55 -10.98 13.06 -2.85
C HIS A 55 -12.09 14.11 -2.81
N PRO A 56 -13.27 13.86 -3.43
CA PRO A 56 -14.32 14.87 -3.49
C PRO A 56 -14.78 15.43 -2.16
N LYS A 57 -14.76 14.61 -1.11
CA LYS A 57 -15.18 15.04 0.23
C LYS A 57 -14.03 15.55 1.08
N TYR A 58 -12.84 14.93 0.97
CA TYR A 58 -11.73 15.20 1.88
C TYR A 58 -10.63 16.07 1.28
N GLY A 59 -10.64 16.29 -0.03
CA GLY A 59 -9.64 17.16 -0.69
C GLY A 59 -8.35 16.45 -1.06
N MET A 60 -7.28 17.22 -1.12
CA MET A 60 -5.97 16.75 -1.63
C MET A 60 -5.16 16.01 -0.59
N PHE A 61 -4.49 14.95 -1.03
CA PHE A 61 -3.49 14.22 -0.25
C PHE A 61 -2.34 13.82 -1.17
N ALA A 62 -1.12 13.84 -0.63
CA ALA A 62 0.08 13.47 -1.38
C ALA A 62 0.19 11.94 -1.54
N THR A 63 -0.29 11.17 -0.56
CA THR A 63 -0.17 9.70 -0.54
C THR A 63 -1.43 9.04 0.02
N LEU A 64 -1.62 7.78 -0.35
CA LEU A 64 -2.67 6.95 0.27
C LEU A 64 -2.43 6.80 1.77
N SER A 65 -1.18 6.62 2.18
CA SER A 65 -0.83 6.48 3.60
C SER A 65 -1.19 7.73 4.41
N GLY A 66 -1.02 8.91 3.84
CA GLY A 66 -1.45 10.16 4.46
C GLY A 66 -2.95 10.19 4.70
N PHE A 67 -3.73 9.83 3.69
CA PHE A 67 -5.18 9.74 3.81
C PHE A 67 -5.61 8.69 4.85
N TRP A 68 -4.97 7.53 4.80
CA TRP A 68 -5.23 6.42 5.73
C TRP A 68 -5.11 6.90 7.18
N ASN A 69 -4.02 7.58 7.49
CA ASN A 69 -3.80 8.10 8.84
C ASN A 69 -4.76 9.25 9.16
N PHE A 70 -5.03 10.12 8.19
CA PHE A 70 -5.96 11.23 8.38
C PHE A 70 -7.33 10.74 8.87
N ILE A 71 -7.88 9.71 8.25
CA ILE A 71 -9.21 9.20 8.62
C ILE A 71 -9.19 8.24 9.81
N SER A 72 -8.02 7.74 10.21
CA SER A 72 -7.94 6.76 11.29
C SER A 72 -7.90 7.38 12.68
N PHE A 73 -7.43 8.62 12.82
CA PHE A 73 -7.36 9.29 14.11
C PHE A 73 -8.69 9.93 14.49
N GLU A 74 -8.94 10.00 15.81
CA GLU A 74 -10.14 10.63 16.35
C GLU A 74 -10.25 12.08 15.89
N GLN A 75 -9.12 12.78 15.88
CA GLN A 75 -9.04 14.15 15.37
C GLN A 75 -8.17 14.15 14.12
N PRO A 76 -8.78 14.28 12.92
CA PRO A 76 -8.01 14.32 11.68
C PRO A 76 -7.05 15.51 11.67
N GLU A 77 -5.78 15.26 11.38
CA GLU A 77 -4.76 16.30 11.37
C GLU A 77 -4.34 16.65 9.96
N GLU A 78 -4.38 17.93 9.65
CA GLU A 78 -4.12 18.45 8.30
C GLU A 78 -2.71 18.14 7.80
N ALA A 79 -1.74 17.96 8.69
CA ALA A 79 -0.38 17.61 8.31
C ALA A 79 -0.31 16.32 7.46
N PHE A 80 -1.24 15.39 7.67
CA PHE A 80 -1.27 14.16 6.89
C PHE A 80 -1.54 14.37 5.39
N ARG A 81 -2.00 15.55 4.99
CA ARG A 81 -2.24 15.86 3.58
C ARG A 81 -0.94 15.96 2.78
N VAL A 82 0.13 16.39 3.41
CA VAL A 82 1.37 16.73 2.69
C VAL A 82 2.60 15.94 3.14
N VAL A 83 2.58 15.29 4.31
CA VAL A 83 3.73 14.52 4.78
C VAL A 83 3.94 13.30 3.91
N THR A 84 5.21 12.93 3.70
CA THR A 84 5.61 11.80 2.86
C THR A 84 6.71 11.01 3.56
N GLY A 85 6.94 9.77 3.11
CA GLY A 85 8.03 8.94 3.59
C GLY A 85 8.01 8.74 5.11
N LYS A 86 9.17 8.87 5.73
CA LYS A 86 9.33 8.70 7.18
C LYS A 86 8.58 9.77 7.99
N ASP A 87 8.28 10.91 7.40
CA ASP A 87 7.57 11.99 8.09
C ASP A 87 6.15 11.58 8.46
N ILE A 88 5.58 10.59 7.76
CA ILE A 88 4.29 10.02 8.10
C ILE A 88 4.36 9.37 9.48
N HIS A 89 5.40 8.57 9.73
CA HIS A 89 5.60 7.93 11.04
C HIS A 89 5.82 8.94 12.15
N GLU A 90 6.57 9.99 11.86
CA GLU A 90 6.80 11.07 12.83
C GLU A 90 5.50 11.79 13.17
N GLN A 91 4.65 12.03 12.17
CA GLN A 91 3.35 12.67 12.40
C GLN A 91 2.42 11.77 13.23
N VAL A 92 2.43 10.46 12.96
CA VAL A 92 1.67 9.49 13.77
C VAL A 92 2.14 9.53 15.22
N ALA A 93 3.46 9.55 15.44
CA ALA A 93 4.03 9.63 16.79
C ALA A 93 3.61 10.92 17.50
N ARG A 94 3.59 12.06 16.79
CA ARG A 94 3.12 13.32 17.36
C ARG A 94 1.65 13.26 17.75
N CYS A 95 0.80 12.69 16.92
CA CYS A 95 -0.62 12.51 17.25
C CYS A 95 -0.77 11.76 18.56
N ARG A 96 -0.10 10.61 18.68
CA ARG A 96 -0.16 9.79 19.88
C ARG A 96 0.37 10.50 21.12
N ALA A 97 1.49 11.22 20.97
CA ALA A 97 2.09 11.99 22.07
C ALA A 97 1.15 13.09 22.55
N ASN A 98 0.32 13.64 21.68
CA ASN A 98 -0.63 14.70 22.01
C ASN A 98 -2.00 14.16 22.45
N GLY A 99 -2.12 12.86 22.65
CA GLY A 99 -3.37 12.24 23.10
C GLY A 99 -4.41 12.04 22.02
N ASN A 100 -4.06 12.27 20.76
CA ASN A 100 -4.95 11.98 19.64
C ASN A 100 -4.94 10.48 19.38
N LYS A 101 -6.09 9.83 19.49
CA LYS A 101 -6.18 8.37 19.44
C LYS A 101 -6.54 7.88 18.06
N GLN A 102 -5.91 6.80 17.65
CA GLN A 102 -6.28 6.08 16.45
C GLN A 102 -7.50 5.21 16.79
N VAL A 103 -8.62 5.48 16.13
CA VAL A 103 -9.92 4.87 16.48
C VAL A 103 -10.56 4.09 15.33
N LYS A 104 -10.05 4.24 14.11
CA LYS A 104 -10.57 3.49 12.96
C LYS A 104 -9.47 2.66 12.34
N PHE A 105 -9.80 1.41 12.05
CA PHE A 105 -8.86 0.41 11.56
C PHE A 105 -9.46 -0.35 10.37
N ALA A 106 -8.64 -1.14 9.74
CA ALA A 106 -8.99 -1.84 8.52
C ALA A 106 -10.08 -2.93 8.66
N ASP A 107 -10.51 -3.25 9.86
CA ASP A 107 -11.65 -4.13 10.09
C ASP A 107 -13.01 -3.39 10.03
N ASN A 108 -12.98 -2.06 10.00
CA ASN A 108 -14.18 -1.23 9.90
C ASN A 108 -14.62 -1.11 8.44
N ALA A 109 -15.88 -1.45 8.16
CA ALA A 109 -16.40 -1.43 6.79
C ALA A 109 -16.41 -0.04 6.17
N ASP A 110 -16.70 0.98 6.96
CA ASP A 110 -16.72 2.37 6.49
C ASP A 110 -15.32 2.85 6.14
N PHE A 111 -14.35 2.49 6.96
CA PHE A 111 -12.94 2.77 6.71
C PHE A 111 -12.50 2.14 5.37
N ARG A 112 -12.84 0.86 5.16
CA ARG A 112 -12.51 0.16 3.90
C ARG A 112 -13.15 0.82 2.69
N ARG A 113 -14.38 1.30 2.84
CA ARG A 113 -15.08 2.01 1.78
C ARG A 113 -14.35 3.30 1.39
N LEU A 114 -13.90 4.07 2.38
CA LEU A 114 -13.15 5.30 2.14
C LEU A 114 -11.80 5.01 1.48
N ILE A 115 -11.12 3.95 1.90
CA ILE A 115 -9.87 3.53 1.26
C ILE A 115 -10.12 3.12 -0.19
N LYS A 116 -11.21 2.38 -0.46
CA LYS A 116 -11.57 2.00 -1.82
C LYS A 116 -11.75 3.24 -2.72
N GLU A 117 -12.52 4.21 -2.26
CA GLU A 117 -12.71 5.46 -3.01
C GLU A 117 -11.38 6.15 -3.29
N THR A 118 -10.53 6.21 -2.29
CA THR A 118 -9.24 6.88 -2.38
C THR A 118 -8.30 6.17 -3.37
N VAL A 119 -8.26 4.84 -3.33
CA VAL A 119 -7.48 4.05 -4.29
C VAL A 119 -7.95 4.33 -5.72
N ILE A 120 -9.27 4.40 -5.92
CA ILE A 120 -9.85 4.71 -7.22
C ILE A 120 -9.36 6.09 -7.69
N TYR A 121 -9.47 7.12 -6.86
CA TYR A 121 -9.06 8.47 -7.24
C TYR A 121 -7.55 8.57 -7.46
N LYS A 122 -6.75 7.88 -6.65
CA LYS A 122 -5.29 7.82 -6.85
C LYS A 122 -4.96 7.26 -8.23
N ILE A 123 -5.58 6.15 -8.60
CA ILE A 123 -5.28 5.47 -9.87
C ILE A 123 -5.83 6.26 -11.05
N LEU A 124 -7.06 6.77 -10.96
CA LEU A 124 -7.63 7.60 -12.02
C LEU A 124 -6.89 8.91 -12.21
N GLY A 125 -6.27 9.44 -11.15
CA GLY A 125 -5.50 10.67 -11.21
C GLY A 125 -4.07 10.48 -11.72
N ASN A 126 -3.64 9.25 -12.01
CA ASN A 126 -2.31 8.95 -12.47
C ASN A 126 -2.37 7.99 -13.67
N SER A 127 -2.21 8.54 -14.87
CA SER A 127 -2.35 7.76 -16.11
C SER A 127 -1.36 6.61 -16.19
N LYS A 128 -0.17 6.76 -15.62
CA LYS A 128 0.86 5.71 -15.63
C LYS A 128 0.42 4.51 -14.79
N ILE A 129 -0.14 4.76 -13.61
CA ILE A 129 -0.67 3.67 -12.77
C ILE A 129 -1.83 2.99 -13.49
N PHE A 130 -2.76 3.77 -14.01
CA PHE A 130 -3.93 3.26 -14.73
C PHE A 130 -3.52 2.36 -15.88
N GLU A 131 -2.59 2.83 -16.71
CA GLU A 131 -2.12 2.09 -17.87
C GLU A 131 -1.43 0.78 -17.47
N GLN A 132 -0.49 0.83 -16.52
CA GLN A 132 0.21 -0.37 -16.08
C GLN A 132 -0.71 -1.37 -15.40
N LEU A 133 -1.70 -0.88 -14.65
CA LEU A 133 -2.69 -1.75 -14.04
C LEU A 133 -3.53 -2.45 -15.11
N SER A 134 -3.91 -1.73 -16.18
CA SER A 134 -4.69 -2.29 -17.29
C SER A 134 -3.96 -3.41 -18.01
N GLU A 135 -2.63 -3.35 -18.07
CA GLU A 135 -1.78 -4.33 -18.73
C GLU A 135 -1.40 -5.50 -17.82
N SER A 136 -1.64 -5.39 -16.53
CA SER A 136 -1.22 -6.39 -15.56
C SER A 136 -2.24 -7.51 -15.43
N VAL A 137 -1.75 -8.72 -15.09
CA VAL A 137 -2.60 -9.91 -14.95
C VAL A 137 -2.30 -10.71 -13.69
N LEU A 138 -1.16 -10.49 -13.06
CA LEU A 138 -0.73 -11.30 -11.93
C LEU A 138 -1.41 -10.84 -10.63
N PRO A 139 -1.60 -11.75 -9.67
CA PRO A 139 -2.13 -11.38 -8.36
C PRO A 139 -1.14 -10.53 -7.57
N PHE A 140 -1.65 -9.80 -6.61
CA PHE A 140 -0.84 -8.94 -5.76
C PHE A 140 -0.45 -9.63 -4.47
N ARG A 141 0.77 -9.33 -3.97
CA ARG A 141 1.25 -9.80 -2.68
C ARG A 141 1.98 -8.69 -1.97
N LEU A 142 1.95 -8.74 -0.63
CA LEU A 142 2.65 -7.78 0.21
C LEU A 142 3.43 -8.54 1.27
N TYR A 143 4.77 -8.46 1.18
CA TYR A 143 5.66 -9.15 2.10
C TYR A 143 6.98 -8.41 2.19
N TYR A 144 7.68 -8.63 3.29
CA TYR A 144 8.99 -8.03 3.52
C TYR A 144 9.75 -8.85 4.55
N TYR A 145 11.03 -8.54 4.69
CA TYR A 145 11.89 -9.19 5.66
C TYR A 145 12.39 -8.15 6.67
N LYS A 146 12.26 -8.47 7.96
CA LYS A 146 12.78 -7.64 9.05
C LYS A 146 14.16 -8.18 9.42
N ASN A 147 15.19 -7.48 8.98
CA ASN A 147 16.58 -7.92 9.14
C ASN A 147 16.99 -8.14 10.60
N GLN A 148 16.69 -7.19 11.46
CA GLN A 148 17.11 -7.23 12.84
C GLN A 148 16.43 -8.32 13.65
N GLN A 149 15.20 -8.65 13.29
CA GLN A 149 14.42 -9.67 13.96
C GLN A 149 14.50 -11.03 13.24
N ASP A 150 15.16 -11.10 12.10
CA ASP A 150 15.20 -12.29 11.25
C ASP A 150 13.79 -12.84 11.04
N GLU A 151 12.88 -11.98 10.61
CA GLU A 151 11.48 -12.33 10.45
C GLU A 151 11.02 -12.07 9.02
N PHE A 152 10.48 -13.11 8.38
CA PHE A 152 9.79 -12.97 7.11
C PHE A 152 8.32 -12.68 7.40
N VAL A 153 7.84 -11.51 6.97
CA VAL A 153 6.46 -11.08 7.18
C VAL A 153 5.72 -11.13 5.85
N ASP A 154 4.69 -11.95 5.77
CA ASP A 154 3.79 -11.99 4.62
C ASP A 154 2.40 -11.51 5.07
N LYS A 155 2.01 -10.35 4.59
CA LYS A 155 0.72 -9.73 4.92
C LYS A 155 -0.34 -9.95 3.85
N SER A 156 -0.08 -10.80 2.86
CA SER A 156 -0.98 -10.95 1.72
C SER A 156 -2.39 -11.38 2.12
N ALA A 157 -2.51 -12.30 3.08
CA ALA A 157 -3.82 -12.73 3.56
C ALA A 157 -4.54 -11.62 4.32
N LYS A 158 -3.82 -10.89 5.17
CA LYS A 158 -4.38 -9.81 5.97
C LYS A 158 -4.82 -8.63 5.10
N GLU A 159 -4.09 -8.36 4.03
CA GLU A 159 -4.36 -7.24 3.12
C GLU A 159 -5.20 -7.65 1.90
N LYS A 160 -5.78 -8.85 1.92
CA LYS A 160 -6.57 -9.34 0.79
C LYS A 160 -7.70 -8.38 0.40
N TRP A 161 -8.34 -7.76 1.38
CA TRP A 161 -9.40 -6.79 1.12
C TRP A 161 -8.90 -5.61 0.26
N LEU A 162 -7.66 -5.17 0.48
CA LEU A 162 -7.05 -4.10 -0.30
C LEU A 162 -6.71 -4.59 -1.71
N PHE A 163 -6.22 -5.81 -1.83
CA PHE A 163 -5.93 -6.41 -3.14
C PHE A 163 -7.20 -6.62 -3.96
N ASP A 164 -8.32 -6.95 -3.30
CA ASP A 164 -9.61 -7.05 -3.97
C ASP A 164 -10.01 -5.69 -4.58
N ILE A 165 -9.69 -4.59 -3.91
CA ILE A 165 -9.89 -3.25 -4.45
C ILE A 165 -9.03 -3.05 -5.71
N TYR A 166 -7.74 -3.41 -5.66
CA TYR A 166 -6.87 -3.30 -6.83
C TYR A 166 -7.37 -4.16 -7.99
N GLU A 167 -7.87 -5.36 -7.70
CA GLU A 167 -8.44 -6.23 -8.73
C GLU A 167 -9.67 -5.61 -9.38
N ASP A 168 -10.52 -4.99 -8.58
CA ASP A 168 -11.72 -4.30 -9.11
C ASP A 168 -11.34 -3.10 -9.97
N VAL A 169 -10.36 -2.31 -9.53
CA VAL A 169 -9.87 -1.17 -10.31
C VAL A 169 -9.17 -1.64 -11.59
N ARG A 170 -8.49 -2.80 -11.54
CA ARG A 170 -7.93 -3.42 -12.74
C ARG A 170 -9.02 -3.72 -13.77
N LYS A 171 -10.15 -4.26 -13.33
CA LYS A 171 -11.29 -4.51 -14.23
C LYS A 171 -11.80 -3.22 -14.86
N LEU A 172 -11.86 -2.15 -14.08
CA LEU A 172 -12.21 -0.84 -14.63
C LEU A 172 -11.19 -0.40 -15.69
N ALA A 173 -9.91 -0.52 -15.39
CA ALA A 173 -8.83 -0.12 -16.31
C ALA A 173 -8.83 -0.96 -17.59
N GLN A 174 -9.29 -2.20 -17.51
CA GLN A 174 -9.41 -3.11 -18.66
C GLN A 174 -10.75 -2.96 -19.40
N GLY A 175 -11.59 -2.03 -18.98
CA GLY A 175 -12.89 -1.81 -19.62
C GLY A 175 -13.94 -2.87 -19.32
N LYS A 176 -13.72 -3.72 -18.32
CA LYS A 176 -14.64 -4.81 -17.97
C LYS A 176 -15.81 -4.38 -17.11
N ILE A 177 -15.66 -3.30 -16.36
CA ILE A 177 -16.70 -2.70 -15.53
C ILE A 177 -16.67 -1.19 -15.69
N THR A 178 -17.77 -0.53 -15.33
CA THR A 178 -17.84 0.94 -15.32
C THR A 178 -17.46 1.50 -13.95
N LEU A 179 -17.10 2.78 -13.92
CA LEU A 179 -16.81 3.47 -12.66
C LEU A 179 -18.04 3.41 -11.72
N GLN A 180 -19.24 3.56 -12.25
CA GLN A 180 -20.45 3.50 -11.45
C GLN A 180 -20.61 2.13 -10.79
N GLN A 181 -20.34 1.04 -11.53
CA GLN A 181 -20.39 -0.31 -10.97
C GLN A 181 -19.36 -0.47 -9.86
N LEU A 182 -18.17 0.10 -10.04
CA LEU A 182 -17.08 -0.01 -9.06
C LEU A 182 -17.42 0.73 -7.76
N LEU A 183 -18.08 1.89 -7.84
CA LEU A 183 -18.43 2.71 -6.68
C LEU A 183 -19.65 2.19 -5.91
N HIS A 184 -20.39 1.28 -6.47
CA HIS A 184 -21.53 0.63 -5.85
C HIS A 184 -21.28 -0.84 -5.60
#